data_2151f3fc88a436c2225c37c07b9ed675
#
_entry.id   2151f3fc88a436c2225c37c07b9ed675
#
_cell.length_a   1.000
_cell.length_b   1.000
_cell.length_c   1.000
_cell.angle_alpha   90.00
_cell.angle_beta   90.00
_cell.angle_gamma   90.00
#
_symmetry.space_group_name_H-M   'P 1'
#
loop_
_entity.id
_entity.type
_entity.pdbx_description
1 polymer ?
#
loop_
_entity_poly.entity_id
_entity_poly.type
_entity_poly.pdbx_seq_one_letter_code
_entity_poly.pdbx_strand_id
1 'polypeptide(L)'
;MKSACQNLLAKRYGVDKVDSYWQKVEERYDQILDEAPDIGGEANSMSHNFYEVAWIIALYDVVGRNLTTEEINTVIHDVMEDGLHTLRKIPGKFLMERKFVRNLIIKSLDKYQKKLEPHLHNDWHNTWGMEVQHDMDDGIHFVLRGCPIKDYCEKHGMMEILPHFCNMD
;
A
#
# COMPACT_ATOMS: atom_id res chain seq x y z
N MET A 1 -3.41 12.56 -1.50
CA MET A 1 -3.70 11.82 -0.26
C MET A 1 -4.54 12.64 0.73
N LYS A 2 -4.00 13.72 1.33
CA LYS A 2 -4.70 14.53 2.34
C LYS A 2 -6.07 15.04 1.87
N SER A 3 -6.19 15.50 0.62
CA SER A 3 -7.41 16.07 0.06
C SER A 3 -8.58 15.09 -0.03
N ALA A 4 -8.34 13.84 -0.45
CA ALA A 4 -9.40 12.83 -0.56
C ALA A 4 -10.00 12.46 0.80
N CYS A 5 -9.12 12.20 1.79
CA CYS A 5 -9.54 11.92 3.15
C CYS A 5 -10.34 13.10 3.75
N GLN A 6 -9.85 14.33 3.54
CA GLN A 6 -10.55 15.53 4.03
C GLN A 6 -11.90 15.74 3.36
N ASN A 7 -12.02 15.47 2.05
CA ASN A 7 -13.28 15.55 1.33
C ASN A 7 -14.31 14.53 1.87
N LEU A 8 -13.85 13.32 2.20
CA LEU A 8 -14.70 12.31 2.83
C LEU A 8 -15.18 12.78 4.21
N LEU A 9 -14.29 13.33 5.05
CA LEU A 9 -14.62 13.85 6.36
C LEU A 9 -15.61 15.02 6.27
N ALA A 10 -15.40 15.94 5.31
CA ALA A 10 -16.33 17.04 5.06
C ALA A 10 -17.73 16.58 4.68
N LYS A 11 -17.82 15.56 3.81
CA LYS A 11 -19.09 14.96 3.38
C LYS A 11 -19.84 14.30 4.54
N ARG A 12 -19.12 13.66 5.46
CA ARG A 12 -19.73 12.89 6.57
C ARG A 12 -20.08 13.76 7.79
N TYR A 13 -19.21 14.69 8.13
CA TYR A 13 -19.29 15.39 9.41
C TYR A 13 -19.47 16.91 9.29
N GLY A 14 -19.36 17.45 8.08
CA GLY A 14 -19.39 18.88 7.80
C GLY A 14 -18.00 19.51 7.75
N VAL A 15 -17.89 20.57 6.94
CA VAL A 15 -16.60 21.25 6.66
C VAL A 15 -15.99 21.83 7.94
N ASP A 16 -16.81 22.32 8.85
CA ASP A 16 -16.42 22.88 10.14
C ASP A 16 -15.72 21.90 11.08
N LYS A 17 -15.90 20.59 10.86
CA LYS A 17 -15.31 19.54 11.69
C LYS A 17 -14.08 18.86 11.06
N VAL A 18 -13.77 19.16 9.80
CA VAL A 18 -12.69 18.47 9.05
C VAL A 18 -11.37 18.53 9.81
N ASP A 19 -10.96 19.72 10.27
CA ASP A 19 -9.66 19.89 10.92
C ASP A 19 -9.55 19.07 12.22
N SER A 20 -10.63 19.05 13.00
CA SER A 20 -10.66 18.29 14.27
C SER A 20 -10.62 16.77 14.04
N TYR A 21 -11.28 16.27 12.99
CA TYR A 21 -11.19 14.85 12.62
C TYR A 21 -9.86 14.50 11.98
N TRP A 22 -9.34 15.42 11.17
CA TRP A 22 -8.03 15.23 10.53
C TRP A 22 -6.91 15.12 11.57
N GLN A 23 -6.93 15.96 12.60
CA GLN A 23 -5.98 15.85 13.70
C GLN A 23 -6.03 14.47 14.37
N LYS A 24 -7.23 13.90 14.58
CA LYS A 24 -7.35 12.53 15.10
C LYS A 24 -6.81 11.48 14.16
N VAL A 25 -6.95 11.69 12.84
CA VAL A 25 -6.36 10.79 11.84
C VAL A 25 -4.83 10.86 11.89
N GLU A 26 -4.24 12.05 12.00
CA GLU A 26 -2.79 12.23 12.17
C GLU A 26 -2.29 11.57 13.45
N GLU A 27 -2.95 11.78 14.59
CA GLU A 27 -2.61 11.13 15.87
C GLU A 27 -2.71 9.59 15.77
N ARG A 28 -3.74 9.08 15.09
CA ARG A 28 -3.90 7.64 14.90
C ARG A 28 -2.85 7.06 13.94
N TYR A 29 -2.51 7.80 12.88
CA TYR A 29 -1.44 7.43 11.96
C TYR A 29 -0.10 7.27 12.69
N ASP A 30 0.28 8.23 13.54
CA ASP A 30 1.51 8.16 14.33
C ASP A 30 1.51 6.93 15.24
N GLN A 31 0.38 6.63 15.91
CA GLN A 31 0.24 5.40 16.70
C GLN A 31 0.41 4.13 15.87
N ILE A 32 -0.15 4.09 14.65
CA ILE A 32 0.01 2.94 13.75
C ILE A 32 1.48 2.73 13.41
N LEU A 33 2.22 3.80 13.15
CA LEU A 33 3.65 3.72 12.85
C LEU A 33 4.46 3.23 14.06
N ASP A 34 4.11 3.67 15.27
CA ASP A 34 4.75 3.22 16.51
C ASP A 34 4.47 1.74 16.81
N GLU A 35 3.28 1.25 16.45
CA GLU A 35 2.85 -0.14 16.63
C GLU A 35 3.33 -1.08 15.51
N ALA A 36 3.77 -0.52 14.39
CA ALA A 36 4.18 -1.26 13.22
C ALA A 36 5.47 -2.06 13.47
N PRO A 37 5.59 -3.25 12.85
CA PRO A 37 6.87 -3.95 12.87
C PRO A 37 7.95 -3.16 12.12
N ASP A 38 9.21 -3.37 12.51
CA ASP A 38 10.32 -2.87 11.69
C ASP A 38 10.34 -3.61 10.34
N ILE A 39 10.02 -2.89 9.30
CA ILE A 39 10.02 -3.36 7.91
C ILE A 39 11.13 -2.71 7.07
N GLY A 40 12.11 -2.08 7.73
CA GLY A 40 13.30 -1.53 7.11
C GLY A 40 13.23 -0.05 6.73
N GLY A 41 12.16 0.66 7.06
CA GLY A 41 12.01 2.10 6.85
C GLY A 41 12.46 2.56 5.46
N GLU A 42 13.26 3.62 5.37
CA GLU A 42 13.77 4.17 4.09
C GLU A 42 14.70 3.21 3.33
N ALA A 43 15.32 2.24 4.02
CA ALA A 43 16.19 1.25 3.39
C ALA A 43 15.41 0.23 2.55
N ASN A 44 14.12 0.05 2.85
CA ASN A 44 13.21 -0.83 2.13
C ASN A 44 12.20 -0.01 1.32
N SER A 45 12.35 0.04 0.00
CA SER A 45 11.45 0.79 -0.86
C SER A 45 9.98 0.32 -0.81
N MET A 46 9.71 -0.90 -0.35
CA MET A 46 8.35 -1.40 -0.15
C MET A 46 7.67 -0.86 1.12
N SER A 47 8.44 -0.34 2.09
CA SER A 47 7.88 0.27 3.31
C SER A 47 6.91 1.41 3.01
N HIS A 48 7.14 2.12 1.90
CA HIS A 48 6.27 3.18 1.43
C HIS A 48 4.81 2.72 1.26
N ASN A 49 4.59 1.50 0.77
CA ASN A 49 3.24 0.94 0.63
C ASN A 49 2.53 0.79 1.99
N PHE A 50 3.26 0.40 3.03
CA PHE A 50 2.68 0.33 4.37
C PHE A 50 2.32 1.72 4.90
N TYR A 51 3.20 2.70 4.71
CA TYR A 51 2.95 4.06 5.20
C TYR A 51 1.77 4.73 4.50
N GLU A 52 1.57 4.48 3.21
CA GLU A 52 0.39 4.95 2.48
C GLU A 52 -0.89 4.31 3.00
N VAL A 53 -0.88 2.98 3.17
CA VAL A 53 -2.03 2.24 3.69
C VAL A 53 -2.34 2.61 5.15
N ALA A 54 -1.33 2.94 5.96
CA ALA A 54 -1.50 3.36 7.35
C ALA A 54 -2.41 4.61 7.47
N TRP A 55 -2.36 5.54 6.51
CA TRP A 55 -3.28 6.67 6.47
C TRP A 55 -4.73 6.25 6.29
N ILE A 56 -4.97 5.25 5.43
CA ILE A 56 -6.32 4.74 5.17
C ILE A 56 -6.84 3.97 6.39
N ILE A 57 -5.98 3.21 7.05
CA ILE A 57 -6.30 2.51 8.30
C ILE A 57 -6.63 3.52 9.41
N ALA A 58 -5.83 4.58 9.55
CA ALA A 58 -6.07 5.63 10.53
C ALA A 58 -7.42 6.33 10.30
N LEU A 59 -7.74 6.67 9.06
CA LEU A 59 -9.03 7.22 8.70
C LEU A 59 -10.16 6.24 9.04
N TYR A 60 -10.02 4.97 8.68
CA TYR A 60 -11.01 3.92 8.94
C TYR A 60 -11.32 3.77 10.43
N ASP A 61 -10.28 3.76 11.28
CA ASP A 61 -10.44 3.70 12.74
C ASP A 61 -11.14 4.95 13.28
N VAL A 62 -10.74 6.14 12.84
CA VAL A 62 -11.28 7.42 13.35
C VAL A 62 -12.76 7.61 12.99
N VAL A 63 -13.20 7.07 11.85
CA VAL A 63 -14.64 7.11 11.49
C VAL A 63 -15.43 5.93 12.07
N GLY A 64 -14.85 5.20 13.02
CA GLY A 64 -15.51 4.11 13.73
C GLY A 64 -15.67 2.83 12.91
N ARG A 65 -14.76 2.58 11.98
CA ARG A 65 -14.75 1.41 11.07
C ARG A 65 -16.01 1.29 10.22
N ASN A 66 -16.60 2.42 9.89
CA ASN A 66 -17.88 2.50 9.18
C ASN A 66 -17.71 3.28 7.85
N LEU A 67 -16.82 2.78 6.97
CA LEU A 67 -16.73 3.21 5.59
C LEU A 67 -17.43 2.21 4.68
N THR A 68 -18.14 2.72 3.69
CA THR A 68 -18.67 1.88 2.62
C THR A 68 -17.54 1.44 1.67
N THR A 69 -17.75 0.33 0.95
CA THR A 69 -16.81 -0.13 -0.08
C THR A 69 -16.46 0.98 -1.08
N GLU A 70 -17.44 1.78 -1.50
CA GLU A 70 -17.24 2.89 -2.43
C GLU A 70 -16.36 3.99 -1.84
N GLU A 71 -16.55 4.34 -0.56
CA GLU A 71 -15.73 5.34 0.12
C GLU A 71 -14.29 4.86 0.31
N ILE A 72 -14.09 3.59 0.70
CA ILE A 72 -12.76 3.00 0.82
C ILE A 72 -12.06 3.02 -0.55
N ASN A 73 -12.70 2.52 -1.60
CA ASN A 73 -12.13 2.48 -2.94
C ASN A 73 -11.81 3.89 -3.47
N THR A 74 -12.67 4.89 -3.20
CA THR A 74 -12.41 6.28 -3.58
C THR A 74 -11.14 6.81 -2.91
N VAL A 75 -10.99 6.59 -1.60
CA VAL A 75 -9.81 7.04 -0.86
C VAL A 75 -8.55 6.33 -1.34
N ILE A 76 -8.62 5.00 -1.54
CA ILE A 76 -7.48 4.21 -2.05
C ILE A 76 -7.06 4.72 -3.44
N HIS A 77 -8.01 4.89 -4.35
CA HIS A 77 -7.75 5.35 -5.72
C HIS A 77 -7.04 6.71 -5.71
N ASP A 78 -7.54 7.67 -4.94
CA ASP A 78 -6.94 9.00 -4.86
C ASP A 78 -5.54 8.99 -4.19
N VAL A 79 -5.34 8.14 -3.17
CA VAL A 79 -4.04 7.97 -2.52
C VAL A 79 -3.01 7.38 -3.48
N MET A 80 -3.41 6.35 -4.23
CA MET A 80 -2.52 5.63 -5.15
C MET A 80 -2.31 6.37 -6.48
N GLU A 81 -3.29 7.16 -6.94
CA GLU A 81 -3.10 7.96 -8.16
C GLU A 81 -2.01 9.01 -8.01
N ASP A 82 -1.89 9.65 -6.85
CA ASP A 82 -0.82 10.62 -6.58
C ASP A 82 0.58 9.97 -6.74
N GLY A 83 0.74 8.70 -6.35
CA GLY A 83 2.01 7.96 -6.50
C GLY A 83 2.32 7.50 -7.92
N LEU A 84 1.30 7.20 -8.73
CA LEU A 84 1.45 6.60 -10.06
C LEU A 84 1.37 7.59 -11.22
N HIS A 85 1.14 8.87 -10.95
CA HIS A 85 0.90 9.90 -11.99
C HIS A 85 1.99 9.98 -13.08
N THR A 86 3.22 9.64 -12.73
CA THR A 86 4.36 9.66 -13.66
C THR A 86 4.40 8.41 -14.56
N LEU A 87 3.94 7.26 -14.07
CA LEU A 87 3.95 5.99 -14.81
C LEU A 87 2.76 5.85 -15.78
N ARG A 88 1.61 6.46 -15.47
CA ARG A 88 0.40 6.43 -16.33
C ARG A 88 0.58 7.06 -17.72
N LYS A 89 1.57 7.93 -17.90
CA LYS A 89 1.85 8.56 -19.23
C LYS A 89 2.43 7.58 -20.24
N ILE A 90 2.87 6.40 -19.80
CA ILE A 90 3.42 5.36 -20.68
C ILE A 90 2.35 4.28 -20.85
N PRO A 91 1.95 3.92 -22.08
CA PRO A 91 1.00 2.82 -22.30
C PRO A 91 1.62 1.52 -21.76
N GLY A 92 1.36 1.21 -20.49
CA GLY A 92 1.97 0.06 -19.79
C GLY A 92 1.78 -1.24 -20.55
N LYS A 93 0.57 -1.46 -21.10
CA LYS A 93 0.26 -2.64 -21.93
C LYS A 93 1.21 -2.79 -23.11
N PHE A 94 1.48 -1.71 -23.85
CA PHE A 94 2.38 -1.73 -25.02
C PHE A 94 3.84 -2.01 -24.65
N LEU A 95 4.29 -1.54 -23.47
CA LEU A 95 5.64 -1.82 -22.97
C LEU A 95 5.77 -3.26 -22.48
N MET A 96 4.75 -3.77 -21.79
CA MET A 96 4.75 -5.13 -21.24
C MET A 96 4.66 -6.22 -22.31
N GLU A 97 4.12 -5.93 -23.49
CA GLU A 97 4.11 -6.85 -24.65
C GLU A 97 5.51 -7.10 -25.20
N ARG A 98 6.48 -6.23 -24.92
CA ARG A 98 7.86 -6.37 -25.44
C ARG A 98 8.71 -7.25 -24.52
N LYS A 99 9.12 -8.41 -25.00
CA LYS A 99 9.96 -9.38 -24.27
C LYS A 99 11.21 -8.73 -23.66
N PHE A 100 11.84 -7.78 -24.36
CA PHE A 100 13.00 -7.05 -23.83
C PHE A 100 12.67 -6.23 -22.58
N VAL A 101 11.54 -5.52 -22.57
CA VAL A 101 11.10 -4.72 -21.44
C VAL A 101 10.75 -5.60 -20.24
N ARG A 102 10.00 -6.68 -20.48
CA ARG A 102 9.71 -7.69 -19.44
C ARG A 102 10.99 -8.22 -18.81
N ASN A 103 11.97 -8.61 -19.60
CA ASN A 103 13.24 -9.12 -19.10
C ASN A 103 14.02 -8.09 -18.26
N LEU A 104 13.96 -6.80 -18.61
CA LEU A 104 14.56 -5.73 -17.81
C LEU A 104 13.86 -5.60 -16.45
N ILE A 105 12.53 -5.63 -16.44
CA ILE A 105 11.74 -5.56 -15.21
C ILE A 105 12.02 -6.78 -14.34
N ILE A 106 11.97 -7.99 -14.88
CA ILE A 106 12.30 -9.24 -14.17
C ILE A 106 13.68 -9.15 -13.53
N LYS A 107 14.71 -8.72 -14.27
CA LYS A 107 16.07 -8.55 -13.72
C LYS A 107 16.12 -7.50 -12.59
N SER A 108 15.31 -6.44 -12.69
CA SER A 108 15.20 -5.44 -11.63
C SER A 108 14.55 -6.01 -10.38
N LEU A 109 13.49 -6.80 -10.54
CA LEU A 109 12.80 -7.49 -9.45
C LEU A 109 13.71 -8.53 -8.78
N ASP A 110 14.44 -9.33 -9.55
CA ASP A 110 15.43 -10.28 -9.02
C ASP A 110 16.53 -9.58 -8.20
N LYS A 111 17.02 -8.44 -8.71
CA LYS A 111 18.01 -7.66 -7.97
C LYS A 111 17.43 -7.12 -6.66
N TYR A 112 16.18 -6.68 -6.70
CA TYR A 112 15.47 -6.20 -5.52
C TYR A 112 15.26 -7.34 -4.51
N GLN A 113 14.78 -8.50 -4.96
CA GLN A 113 14.64 -9.70 -4.12
C GLN A 113 15.95 -10.07 -3.42
N LYS A 114 17.05 -10.16 -4.17
CA LYS A 114 18.38 -10.46 -3.60
C LYS A 114 18.84 -9.44 -2.56
N LYS A 115 18.41 -8.17 -2.70
CA LYS A 115 18.70 -7.14 -1.70
C LYS A 115 17.87 -7.33 -0.42
N LEU A 116 16.62 -7.78 -0.56
CA LEU A 116 15.72 -8.00 0.58
C LEU A 116 16.04 -9.30 1.35
N GLU A 117 16.46 -10.35 0.64
CA GLU A 117 16.60 -11.71 1.20
C GLU A 117 17.38 -11.78 2.51
N PRO A 118 18.53 -11.10 2.69
CA PRO A 118 19.27 -11.12 3.96
C PRO A 118 18.47 -10.53 5.14
N HIS A 119 17.56 -9.61 4.87
CA HIS A 119 16.79 -8.89 5.88
C HIS A 119 15.48 -9.60 6.27
N LEU A 120 14.92 -10.42 5.37
CA LEU A 120 13.63 -11.09 5.57
C LEU A 120 13.59 -12.00 6.81
N HIS A 121 14.74 -12.52 7.23
CA HIS A 121 14.86 -13.47 8.33
C HIS A 121 15.56 -12.91 9.56
N ASN A 122 16.17 -11.73 9.47
CA ASN A 122 17.04 -11.18 10.52
C ASN A 122 16.52 -9.86 11.09
N ASP A 123 16.44 -8.82 10.24
CA ASP A 123 16.28 -7.44 10.71
C ASP A 123 14.86 -6.93 10.55
N TRP A 124 14.17 -7.31 9.47
CA TRP A 124 12.86 -6.78 9.14
C TRP A 124 11.78 -7.84 9.27
N HIS A 125 11.01 -7.74 10.33
CA HIS A 125 9.94 -8.70 10.60
C HIS A 125 8.83 -8.62 9.53
N ASN A 126 8.56 -9.74 8.89
CA ASN A 126 7.44 -9.92 7.96
C ASN A 126 7.33 -8.88 6.84
N THR A 127 8.45 -8.33 6.38
CA THR A 127 8.42 -7.51 5.17
C THR A 127 8.08 -8.36 3.93
N TRP A 128 7.73 -7.69 2.82
CA TRP A 128 7.38 -8.39 1.58
C TRP A 128 8.59 -9.13 1.01
N GLY A 129 8.57 -10.47 1.11
CA GLY A 129 9.41 -11.32 0.28
C GLY A 129 8.80 -11.43 -1.12
N MET A 130 9.62 -11.41 -2.15
CA MET A 130 9.18 -11.53 -3.53
C MET A 130 9.86 -12.74 -4.19
N GLU A 131 9.07 -13.56 -4.86
CA GLU A 131 9.56 -14.67 -5.68
C GLU A 131 9.09 -14.46 -7.13
N VAL A 132 10.04 -14.15 -8.02
CA VAL A 132 9.73 -13.89 -9.42
C VAL A 132 9.62 -15.20 -10.18
N GLN A 133 8.56 -15.39 -10.97
CA GLN A 133 8.36 -16.56 -11.84
C GLN A 133 8.89 -16.25 -13.24
N HIS A 134 9.90 -17.02 -13.69
CA HIS A 134 10.60 -16.74 -14.93
C HIS A 134 10.00 -17.44 -16.16
N ASP A 135 9.19 -18.48 -15.96
CA ASP A 135 8.74 -19.38 -17.03
C ASP A 135 7.38 -19.01 -17.65
N MET A 136 6.93 -17.76 -17.42
CA MET A 136 5.64 -17.29 -17.91
C MET A 136 5.81 -16.42 -19.16
N ASP A 137 5.14 -16.80 -20.24
CA ASP A 137 5.21 -16.08 -21.54
C ASP A 137 4.21 -14.92 -21.65
N ASP A 138 3.18 -14.90 -20.83
CA ASP A 138 2.03 -13.99 -20.92
C ASP A 138 2.16 -12.73 -20.05
N GLY A 139 3.25 -12.60 -19.25
CA GLY A 139 3.41 -11.45 -18.38
C GLY A 139 4.64 -11.49 -17.48
N ILE A 140 4.59 -10.69 -16.43
CA ILE A 140 5.51 -10.76 -15.30
C ILE A 140 4.70 -11.28 -14.12
N HIS A 141 5.10 -12.44 -13.61
CA HIS A 141 4.46 -13.09 -12.49
C HIS A 141 5.41 -13.11 -11.30
N PHE A 142 4.88 -12.79 -10.14
CA PHE A 142 5.62 -12.88 -8.89
C PHE A 142 4.68 -13.25 -7.75
N VAL A 143 5.22 -13.90 -6.74
CA VAL A 143 4.52 -14.23 -5.51
C VAL A 143 5.09 -13.35 -4.39
N LEU A 144 4.23 -12.61 -3.72
CA LEU A 144 4.60 -11.91 -2.49
C LEU A 144 4.44 -12.85 -1.30
N ARG A 145 5.51 -12.99 -0.52
CA ARG A 145 5.51 -13.76 0.74
C ARG A 145 5.69 -12.79 1.89
N GLY A 146 4.81 -12.92 2.89
CA GLY A 146 4.69 -11.94 3.95
C GLY A 146 3.97 -10.67 3.47
N CYS A 147 3.18 -10.09 4.35
CA CYS A 147 2.48 -8.83 4.06
C CYS A 147 2.26 -8.08 5.37
N PRO A 148 3.08 -7.07 5.67
CA PRO A 148 2.94 -6.27 6.89
C PRO A 148 1.55 -5.65 7.05
N ILE A 149 0.90 -5.30 5.95
CA ILE A 149 -0.47 -4.77 5.95
C ILE A 149 -1.45 -5.84 6.46
N LYS A 150 -1.35 -7.06 5.92
CA LYS A 150 -2.19 -8.18 6.37
C LYS A 150 -1.98 -8.46 7.85
N ASP A 151 -0.73 -8.57 8.27
CA ASP A 151 -0.39 -8.91 9.65
C ASP A 151 -0.87 -7.82 10.62
N TYR A 152 -0.77 -6.55 10.22
CA TYR A 152 -1.31 -5.44 10.99
C TYR A 152 -2.84 -5.51 11.07
N CYS A 153 -3.53 -5.70 9.95
CA CYS A 153 -4.99 -5.81 9.90
C CYS A 153 -5.51 -7.00 10.73
N GLU A 154 -4.83 -8.15 10.66
CA GLU A 154 -5.18 -9.33 11.44
C GLU A 154 -5.02 -9.09 12.95
N LYS A 155 -3.89 -8.52 13.37
CA LYS A 155 -3.59 -8.19 14.77
C LYS A 155 -4.63 -7.23 15.36
N HIS A 156 -5.15 -6.30 14.56
CA HIS A 156 -6.07 -5.25 15.02
C HIS A 156 -7.55 -5.51 14.65
N GLY A 157 -7.87 -6.70 14.12
CA GLY A 157 -9.24 -7.10 13.78
C GLY A 157 -9.87 -6.24 12.68
N MET A 158 -9.09 -5.93 11.62
CA MET A 158 -9.49 -5.09 10.48
C MET A 158 -9.36 -5.83 9.14
N MET A 159 -9.56 -7.15 9.15
CA MET A 159 -9.40 -7.96 7.94
C MET A 159 -10.41 -7.63 6.84
N GLU A 160 -11.52 -6.99 7.18
CA GLU A 160 -12.55 -6.58 6.24
C GLU A 160 -12.10 -5.51 5.25
N ILE A 161 -11.09 -4.69 5.59
CA ILE A 161 -10.55 -3.69 4.66
C ILE A 161 -9.43 -4.22 3.77
N LEU A 162 -8.80 -5.34 4.15
CA LEU A 162 -7.66 -5.90 3.43
C LEU A 162 -7.92 -6.17 1.93
N PRO A 163 -9.08 -6.73 1.52
CA PRO A 163 -9.36 -6.99 0.11
C PRO A 163 -9.30 -5.73 -0.76
N HIS A 164 -9.62 -4.56 -0.20
CA HIS A 164 -9.57 -3.30 -0.94
C HIS A 164 -8.15 -2.87 -1.29
N PHE A 165 -7.15 -3.27 -0.49
CA PHE A 165 -5.74 -3.02 -0.80
C PHE A 165 -5.15 -4.04 -1.77
N CYS A 166 -5.71 -5.26 -1.82
CA CYS A 166 -5.20 -6.35 -2.65
C CYS A 166 -5.80 -6.39 -4.06
N ASN A 167 -6.99 -5.79 -4.26
CA ASN A 167 -7.73 -5.81 -5.53
C ASN A 167 -7.62 -4.48 -6.29
N MET A 168 -6.47 -3.84 -6.21
CA MET A 168 -6.19 -2.64 -7.00
C MET A 168 -5.78 -3.06 -8.41
N ASP A 169 -6.77 -3.14 -9.31
CA ASP A 169 -6.58 -3.37 -10.76
C ASP A 169 -6.28 -2.06 -11.52
#